data_02b5529b4ad8c21b159c662eb7f514a8
#
_entry.id   02b5529b4ad8c21b159c662eb7f514a8
#
_cell.length_a   1.000
_cell.length_b   1.000
_cell.length_c   1.000
_cell.angle_alpha   90.00
_cell.angle_beta   90.00
_cell.angle_gamma   90.00
#
_symmetry.space_group_name_H-M   'P 1'
#
loop_
_entity.id
_entity.type
_entity.pdbx_description
1 polymer ?
#
loop_
_entity_poly.entity_id
_entity_poly.type
_entity_poly.pdbx_seq_one_letter_code
_entity_poly.pdbx_strand_id
1 'polypeptide(L)'
;MKLTRRGFLAGAGALSLWRRDARAAVAAPKQIKAFCIDFNWHHARGKGSVFAKPGHWADASPEEHVNWYHDLGANTIQTFCVSCNGYAWYKGGFVPEQPGLKHDFLTEMVRLGHKKDMLVTGYFCAGANSKWGHDHPALSYGAPSTLHIPFTDPYLDYLCRSMEDAIRRTGLDGYMVDWLWNPNPELRKNGWIDAEKKLFSQLLAKPFPASGTPSPEDLLAYERKAIERCWTRIRETRDRTRRDCILWLSVSNLTDPTIAGSLPLRETDWVLNEAPNPEYYERGRKMAGAHTRVLQNLVGWVQHDAKHYLADPRNRNRDFYGFAEPRDNSLPLPVADYLAKPVEAFNGKDSIDVNDRNIAALARFYRGMPLDRVVRRS
;
A
#
# COMPACT_ATOMS: atom_id res chain seq x y z
N MET A 1 24.91 56.03 44.50
CA MET A 1 24.74 54.57 44.79
C MET A 1 24.87 53.77 43.48
N LYS A 2 25.95 53.02 43.33
CA LYS A 2 26.39 52.38 42.09
C LYS A 2 25.62 51.06 41.93
N LEU A 3 24.93 50.85 40.80
CA LEU A 3 24.36 49.57 40.41
C LEU A 3 25.34 48.80 39.50
N THR A 4 25.79 47.68 39.98
CA THR A 4 26.71 46.76 39.31
C THR A 4 25.95 45.81 38.38
N ARG A 5 26.45 45.74 37.15
CA ARG A 5 26.11 44.67 36.15
C ARG A 5 26.80 43.37 36.53
N ARG A 6 26.05 42.29 36.61
CA ARG A 6 26.47 40.87 36.50
C ARG A 6 25.21 40.08 36.25
N GLY A 7 25.00 39.15 35.34
CA GLY A 7 25.86 38.45 34.44
C GLY A 7 24.90 37.44 33.83
N PHE A 8 24.63 37.57 32.50
CA PHE A 8 23.77 36.64 31.75
C PHE A 8 24.66 35.49 31.30
N LEU A 9 24.60 34.36 31.98
CA LEU A 9 25.15 33.08 31.49
C LEU A 9 24.21 32.48 30.47
N ALA A 10 24.65 32.54 29.21
CA ALA A 10 24.04 31.87 28.07
C ALA A 10 24.17 30.34 28.26
N GLY A 11 23.08 29.65 28.55
CA GLY A 11 22.96 28.24 28.41
C GLY A 11 22.90 27.90 26.91
N ALA A 12 24.05 27.54 26.33
CA ALA A 12 24.12 26.95 25.01
C ALA A 12 23.53 25.53 25.10
N GLY A 13 22.22 25.43 24.91
CA GLY A 13 21.56 24.14 24.65
C GLY A 13 22.12 23.59 23.36
N ALA A 14 22.81 22.46 23.45
CA ALA A 14 23.29 21.71 22.33
C ALA A 14 22.08 21.28 21.46
N LEU A 15 21.76 22.07 20.46
CA LEU A 15 21.01 21.63 19.30
C LEU A 15 21.88 20.58 18.62
N SER A 16 21.67 19.32 18.95
CA SER A 16 22.14 18.18 18.18
C SER A 16 21.54 18.33 16.80
N LEU A 17 22.25 19.01 15.92
CA LEU A 17 22.05 18.97 14.49
C LEU A 17 22.20 17.50 14.08
N TRP A 18 21.10 16.79 13.99
CA TRP A 18 21.02 15.59 13.20
C TRP A 18 21.37 15.99 11.76
N ARG A 19 22.66 15.89 11.43
CA ARG A 19 23.09 15.88 10.05
C ARG A 19 22.39 14.66 9.43
N ARG A 20 21.26 14.91 8.78
CA ARG A 20 20.76 14.01 7.76
C ARG A 20 21.87 13.96 6.71
N ASP A 21 22.60 12.86 6.66
CA ASP A 21 23.32 12.52 5.43
C ASP A 21 22.30 12.64 4.32
N ALA A 22 22.46 13.61 3.45
CA ALA A 22 21.68 13.74 2.23
C ALA A 22 22.06 12.53 1.36
N ARG A 23 21.46 11.37 1.67
CA ARG A 23 21.55 10.20 0.80
C ARG A 23 20.89 10.61 -0.50
N ALA A 24 21.63 10.42 -1.59
CA ALA A 24 21.08 10.56 -2.92
C ALA A 24 19.81 9.66 -2.99
N ALA A 25 18.67 10.27 -3.31
CA ALA A 25 17.43 9.53 -3.50
C ALA A 25 17.68 8.47 -4.57
N VAL A 26 17.22 7.24 -4.34
CA VAL A 26 17.29 6.19 -5.36
C VAL A 26 16.49 6.67 -6.57
N ALA A 27 17.12 6.75 -7.73
CA ALA A 27 16.45 7.25 -8.93
C ALA A 27 15.31 6.29 -9.34
N ALA A 28 14.19 6.86 -9.78
CA ALA A 28 13.08 6.07 -10.28
C ALA A 28 13.55 5.17 -11.44
N PRO A 29 13.29 3.85 -11.38
CA PRO A 29 13.79 2.91 -12.39
C PRO A 29 13.11 3.13 -13.74
N LYS A 30 13.83 2.83 -14.85
CA LYS A 30 13.24 2.88 -16.20
C LYS A 30 12.02 1.97 -16.33
N GLN A 31 12.08 0.78 -15.74
CA GLN A 31 10.98 -0.17 -15.61
C GLN A 31 10.78 -0.49 -14.13
N ILE A 32 9.56 -0.37 -13.64
CA ILE A 32 9.23 -0.76 -12.27
C ILE A 32 9.04 -2.28 -12.25
N LYS A 33 9.77 -2.94 -11.37
CA LYS A 33 9.71 -4.37 -11.04
C LYS A 33 9.37 -4.46 -9.56
N ALA A 34 8.10 -4.29 -9.23
CA ALA A 34 7.64 -4.21 -7.84
C ALA A 34 7.07 -5.53 -7.34
N PHE A 35 7.23 -5.79 -6.06
CA PHE A 35 6.58 -6.92 -5.40
C PHE A 35 6.24 -6.58 -3.94
N CYS A 36 5.18 -7.23 -3.43
CA CYS A 36 4.73 -7.16 -2.05
C CYS A 36 4.62 -8.55 -1.42
N ILE A 37 5.18 -8.71 -0.23
CA ILE A 37 4.79 -9.80 0.67
C ILE A 37 3.72 -9.22 1.59
N ASP A 38 2.47 -9.69 1.42
CA ASP A 38 1.29 -9.00 1.94
C ASP A 38 0.94 -9.42 3.37
N PHE A 39 1.34 -8.60 4.33
CA PHE A 39 1.09 -8.81 5.76
C PHE A 39 -0.36 -8.54 6.21
N ASN A 40 -1.25 -8.10 5.34
CA ASN A 40 -2.67 -8.06 5.69
C ASN A 40 -3.30 -9.45 5.73
N TRP A 41 -2.70 -10.42 5.05
CA TRP A 41 -3.28 -11.72 4.84
C TRP A 41 -2.39 -12.85 5.36
N HIS A 42 -3.03 -13.96 5.70
CA HIS A 42 -2.34 -15.23 5.87
C HIS A 42 -3.25 -16.36 5.40
N HIS A 43 -2.65 -17.42 4.91
CA HIS A 43 -3.38 -18.62 4.52
C HIS A 43 -3.72 -19.48 5.73
N ALA A 44 -4.98 -19.51 6.11
CA ALA A 44 -5.46 -20.39 7.17
C ALA A 44 -5.87 -21.74 6.60
N ARG A 45 -5.24 -22.82 7.08
CA ARG A 45 -5.51 -24.19 6.63
C ARG A 45 -7.02 -24.50 6.67
N GLY A 46 -7.57 -24.87 5.51
CA GLY A 46 -9.00 -25.18 5.35
C GLY A 46 -9.94 -23.97 5.29
N LYS A 47 -9.43 -22.73 5.37
CA LYS A 47 -10.24 -21.50 5.29
C LYS A 47 -9.83 -20.56 4.16
N GLY A 48 -8.71 -20.85 3.48
CA GLY A 48 -8.14 -19.92 2.49
C GLY A 48 -7.52 -18.69 3.10
N SER A 49 -7.48 -17.59 2.34
CA SER A 49 -6.94 -16.30 2.78
C SER A 49 -7.83 -15.64 3.81
N VAL A 50 -7.26 -15.26 4.95
CA VAL A 50 -7.94 -14.53 6.03
C VAL A 50 -7.09 -13.34 6.47
N PHE A 51 -7.72 -12.31 7.03
CA PHE A 51 -6.99 -11.15 7.56
C PHE A 51 -6.05 -11.55 8.72
N ALA A 52 -4.81 -11.10 8.63
CA ALA A 52 -3.81 -11.29 9.68
C ALA A 52 -4.22 -10.55 10.96
N LYS A 53 -4.15 -11.26 12.08
CA LYS A 53 -4.41 -10.67 13.39
C LYS A 53 -3.29 -9.70 13.79
N PRO A 54 -3.56 -8.74 14.69
CA PRO A 54 -2.51 -7.92 15.29
C PRO A 54 -1.38 -8.79 15.85
N GLY A 55 -0.14 -8.43 15.56
CA GLY A 55 1.05 -9.17 15.97
C GLY A 55 1.42 -10.39 15.12
N HIS A 56 0.58 -10.78 14.17
CA HIS A 56 0.97 -11.80 13.19
C HIS A 56 2.16 -11.28 12.37
N TRP A 57 3.17 -12.08 12.15
CA TRP A 57 4.43 -11.69 11.49
C TRP A 57 5.28 -10.63 12.22
N ALA A 58 4.99 -10.34 13.50
CA ALA A 58 5.71 -9.31 14.27
C ALA A 58 7.22 -9.61 14.49
N ASP A 59 7.64 -10.83 14.19
CA ASP A 59 9.03 -11.28 14.26
C ASP A 59 9.73 -11.36 12.88
N ALA A 60 9.05 -10.96 11.80
CA ALA A 60 9.61 -10.95 10.46
C ALA A 60 10.96 -10.23 10.42
N SER A 61 11.95 -10.84 9.75
CA SER A 61 13.29 -10.30 9.57
C SER A 61 13.35 -9.34 8.38
N PRO A 62 13.67 -8.04 8.58
CA PRO A 62 13.82 -7.11 7.47
C PRO A 62 14.91 -7.53 6.48
N GLU A 63 16.01 -8.13 6.98
CA GLU A 63 17.13 -8.57 6.16
C GLU A 63 16.72 -9.73 5.24
N GLU A 64 16.03 -10.74 5.77
CA GLU A 64 15.56 -11.87 4.97
C GLU A 64 14.57 -11.41 3.91
N HIS A 65 13.66 -10.47 4.25
CA HIS A 65 12.73 -9.89 3.30
C HIS A 65 13.42 -9.13 2.17
N VAL A 66 14.35 -8.21 2.49
CA VAL A 66 15.10 -7.47 1.46
C VAL A 66 15.91 -8.41 0.57
N ASN A 67 16.52 -9.45 1.15
CA ASN A 67 17.25 -10.47 0.36
C ASN A 67 16.29 -11.21 -0.57
N TRP A 68 15.11 -11.60 -0.11
CA TRP A 68 14.12 -12.26 -0.94
C TRP A 68 13.69 -11.40 -2.15
N TYR A 69 13.38 -10.10 -1.92
CA TYR A 69 13.03 -9.18 -3.01
C TYR A 69 14.18 -8.98 -4.01
N HIS A 70 15.39 -8.83 -3.51
CA HIS A 70 16.58 -8.71 -4.34
C HIS A 70 16.81 -9.98 -5.18
N ASP A 71 16.67 -11.16 -4.58
CA ASP A 71 16.79 -12.43 -5.27
C ASP A 71 15.71 -12.65 -6.31
N LEU A 72 14.48 -12.14 -6.07
CA LEU A 72 13.42 -12.11 -7.08
C LEU A 72 13.82 -11.29 -8.31
N GLY A 73 14.74 -10.32 -8.17
CA GLY A 73 15.12 -9.35 -9.20
C GLY A 73 14.21 -8.12 -9.22
N ALA A 74 13.48 -7.88 -8.12
CA ALA A 74 12.71 -6.65 -7.94
C ALA A 74 13.66 -5.45 -7.77
N ASN A 75 13.22 -4.27 -8.20
CA ASN A 75 13.89 -2.99 -7.97
C ASN A 75 13.04 -2.04 -7.11
N THR A 76 11.87 -2.47 -6.77
CA THR A 76 10.92 -1.74 -5.91
C THR A 76 10.26 -2.71 -4.94
N ILE A 77 10.44 -2.45 -3.66
CA ILE A 77 9.79 -3.16 -2.57
C ILE A 77 8.52 -2.40 -2.21
N GLN A 78 7.37 -3.07 -2.20
CA GLN A 78 6.21 -2.57 -1.50
C GLN A 78 6.06 -3.37 -0.22
N THR A 79 5.97 -2.67 0.91
CA THR A 79 5.78 -3.25 2.24
C THR A 79 4.79 -2.40 3.03
N PHE A 80 4.71 -2.54 4.35
CA PHE A 80 3.63 -1.95 5.13
C PHE A 80 4.11 -0.78 6.01
N CYS A 81 3.40 0.37 5.94
CA CYS A 81 3.40 1.38 6.99
C CYS A 81 2.44 0.96 8.11
N VAL A 82 1.17 0.79 7.74
CA VAL A 82 0.08 0.40 8.64
C VAL A 82 -0.79 -0.63 7.92
N SER A 83 -0.97 -1.78 8.52
CA SER A 83 -1.87 -2.82 8.01
C SER A 83 -3.34 -2.45 8.21
N CYS A 84 -4.26 -3.17 7.54
CA CYS A 84 -5.71 -3.02 7.74
C CYS A 84 -6.14 -3.26 9.20
N ASN A 85 -5.35 -3.99 9.99
CA ASN A 85 -5.60 -4.15 11.43
C ASN A 85 -5.35 -2.87 12.24
N GLY A 86 -4.73 -1.83 11.65
CA GLY A 86 -4.52 -0.52 12.25
C GLY A 86 -3.22 -0.35 13.04
N TYR A 87 -2.28 -1.28 12.93
CA TYR A 87 -0.98 -1.23 13.62
C TYR A 87 0.17 -0.98 12.65
N ALA A 88 1.15 -0.19 13.12
CA ALA A 88 2.32 0.20 12.34
C ALA A 88 3.43 -0.87 12.33
N TRP A 89 4.20 -0.89 11.25
CA TRP A 89 5.38 -1.74 11.06
C TRP A 89 6.70 -0.99 11.32
N TYR A 90 6.63 0.13 12.04
CA TYR A 90 7.78 0.92 12.50
C TYR A 90 7.58 1.31 13.96
N LYS A 91 8.69 1.52 14.68
CA LYS A 91 8.68 1.75 16.14
C LYS A 91 8.57 3.22 16.51
N GLY A 92 7.97 3.47 17.68
CA GLY A 92 7.92 4.79 18.31
C GLY A 92 7.17 5.86 17.53
N GLY A 93 6.27 5.46 16.62
CA GLY A 93 5.49 6.37 15.79
C GLY A 93 4.20 6.85 16.44
N PHE A 94 3.44 7.64 15.67
CA PHE A 94 2.11 8.11 16.05
C PHE A 94 1.08 6.96 16.07
N VAL A 95 1.17 6.03 15.10
CA VAL A 95 0.33 4.84 15.05
C VAL A 95 0.91 3.79 15.99
N PRO A 96 0.09 3.09 16.80
CA PRO A 96 0.57 1.99 17.63
C PRO A 96 1.29 0.93 16.77
N GLU A 97 2.46 0.49 17.23
CA GLU A 97 3.20 -0.57 16.54
C GLU A 97 2.52 -1.93 16.69
N GLN A 98 2.78 -2.86 15.75
CA GLN A 98 2.29 -4.24 15.84
C GLN A 98 2.62 -4.84 17.20
N PRO A 99 1.65 -5.49 17.87
CA PRO A 99 1.93 -6.17 19.13
C PRO A 99 3.09 -7.15 18.99
N GLY A 100 4.11 -6.99 19.82
CA GLY A 100 5.29 -7.85 19.78
C GLY A 100 6.28 -7.60 18.65
N LEU A 101 6.18 -6.47 17.95
CA LEU A 101 7.09 -6.10 16.86
C LEU A 101 8.56 -6.15 17.33
N LYS A 102 9.33 -7.10 16.80
CA LYS A 102 10.74 -7.31 17.22
C LYS A 102 11.67 -6.27 16.61
N HIS A 103 11.50 -5.97 15.34
CA HIS A 103 12.35 -5.07 14.56
C HIS A 103 11.63 -3.75 14.29
N ASP A 104 12.34 -2.66 14.05
CA ASP A 104 11.79 -1.47 13.39
C ASP A 104 11.69 -1.76 11.90
N PHE A 105 10.70 -2.64 11.57
CA PHE A 105 10.67 -3.37 10.30
C PHE A 105 10.74 -2.44 9.09
N LEU A 106 9.85 -1.47 8.98
CA LEU A 106 9.82 -0.57 7.82
C LEU A 106 11.08 0.29 7.71
N THR A 107 11.58 0.83 8.82
CA THR A 107 12.81 1.65 8.82
C THR A 107 14.02 0.83 8.36
N GLU A 108 14.13 -0.41 8.85
CA GLU A 108 15.19 -1.32 8.43
C GLU A 108 15.03 -1.77 6.96
N MET A 109 13.79 -2.02 6.50
CA MET A 109 13.53 -2.32 5.09
C MET A 109 14.01 -1.19 4.16
N VAL A 110 13.74 0.08 4.51
CA VAL A 110 14.21 1.25 3.76
C VAL A 110 15.75 1.29 3.74
N ARG A 111 16.37 1.18 4.92
CA ARG A 111 17.83 1.22 5.04
C ARG A 111 18.53 0.11 4.25
N LEU A 112 18.02 -1.12 4.31
CA LEU A 112 18.58 -2.28 3.63
C LEU A 112 18.26 -2.30 2.13
N GLY A 113 17.05 -1.88 1.75
CA GLY A 113 16.65 -1.75 0.35
C GLY A 113 17.52 -0.74 -0.39
N HIS A 114 17.75 0.44 0.20
CA HIS A 114 18.64 1.45 -0.39
C HIS A 114 20.09 0.96 -0.57
N LYS A 115 20.61 0.07 0.31
CA LYS A 115 21.94 -0.53 0.11
C LYS A 115 22.02 -1.45 -1.10
N LYS A 116 20.88 -1.88 -1.62
CA LYS A 116 20.75 -2.72 -2.81
C LYS A 116 20.14 -1.95 -3.99
N ASP A 117 20.15 -0.62 -3.96
CA ASP A 117 19.62 0.26 -5.01
C ASP A 117 18.14 0.02 -5.32
N MET A 118 17.35 -0.39 -4.31
CA MET A 118 15.93 -0.66 -4.43
C MET A 118 15.11 0.48 -3.81
N LEU A 119 14.04 0.91 -4.48
CA LEU A 119 13.01 1.76 -3.88
C LEU A 119 12.21 0.97 -2.85
N VAL A 120 11.83 1.64 -1.76
CA VAL A 120 10.97 1.05 -0.73
C VAL A 120 9.73 1.92 -0.52
N THR A 121 8.56 1.37 -0.81
CA THR A 121 7.27 2.02 -0.67
C THR A 121 6.47 1.39 0.46
N GLY A 122 5.72 2.22 1.18
CA GLY A 122 4.90 1.78 2.30
C GLY A 122 3.41 1.75 1.97
N TYR A 123 2.72 0.70 2.40
CA TYR A 123 1.28 0.53 2.25
C TYR A 123 0.53 1.23 3.37
N PHE A 124 -0.61 1.82 3.03
CA PHE A 124 -1.61 2.28 3.98
C PHE A 124 -3.02 2.01 3.43
N CYS A 125 -3.85 1.32 4.23
CA CYS A 125 -5.25 1.12 3.91
C CYS A 125 -6.04 2.38 4.28
N ALA A 126 -6.57 3.11 3.29
CA ALA A 126 -7.29 4.35 3.54
C ALA A 126 -8.72 4.11 4.03
N GLY A 127 -9.45 3.14 3.47
CA GLY A 127 -10.86 2.91 3.74
C GLY A 127 -11.15 1.97 4.91
N ALA A 128 -10.14 1.30 5.49
CA ALA A 128 -10.34 0.38 6.60
C ALA A 128 -9.20 0.44 7.62
N ASN A 129 -9.55 0.40 8.90
CA ASN A 129 -8.59 0.41 10.01
C ASN A 129 -9.27 -0.15 11.26
N SER A 130 -9.01 -1.42 11.60
CA SER A 130 -9.70 -2.08 12.70
C SER A 130 -9.42 -1.43 14.05
N LYS A 131 -8.16 -1.08 14.36
CA LYS A 131 -7.80 -0.46 15.65
C LYS A 131 -8.48 0.89 15.82
N TRP A 132 -8.37 1.77 14.82
CA TRP A 132 -9.00 3.09 14.87
C TRP A 132 -10.51 2.99 14.95
N GLY A 133 -11.12 2.10 14.17
CA GLY A 133 -12.56 1.90 14.16
C GLY A 133 -13.10 1.36 15.48
N HIS A 134 -12.39 0.44 16.15
CA HIS A 134 -12.73 -0.01 17.50
C HIS A 134 -12.63 1.09 18.55
N ASP A 135 -11.65 1.97 18.42
CA ASP A 135 -11.50 3.11 19.32
C ASP A 135 -12.54 4.22 19.05
N HIS A 136 -13.16 4.25 17.85
CA HIS A 136 -14.12 5.26 17.40
C HIS A 136 -15.38 4.62 16.78
N PRO A 137 -16.16 3.84 17.56
CA PRO A 137 -17.28 3.06 17.03
C PRO A 137 -18.40 3.90 16.41
N ALA A 138 -18.57 5.16 16.84
CA ALA A 138 -19.54 6.07 16.25
C ALA A 138 -19.13 6.63 14.88
N LEU A 139 -17.88 6.42 14.46
CA LEU A 139 -17.29 6.93 13.22
C LEU A 139 -16.92 5.82 12.23
N SER A 140 -17.28 4.56 12.51
CA SER A 140 -16.91 3.41 11.70
C SER A 140 -18.04 2.41 11.51
N TYR A 141 -17.93 1.57 10.47
CA TYR A 141 -18.81 0.42 10.25
C TYR A 141 -18.08 -0.86 10.62
N GLY A 142 -18.72 -1.68 11.43
CA GLY A 142 -18.17 -2.98 11.83
C GLY A 142 -18.18 -3.98 10.67
N ALA A 143 -17.06 -4.71 10.50
CA ALA A 143 -16.95 -5.87 9.64
C ALA A 143 -16.31 -7.03 10.41
N PRO A 144 -16.47 -8.32 9.98
CA PRO A 144 -15.95 -9.46 10.73
C PRO A 144 -14.45 -9.43 10.96
N SER A 145 -13.66 -8.90 10.01
CA SER A 145 -12.21 -8.92 10.02
C SER A 145 -11.56 -7.54 10.08
N THR A 146 -12.21 -6.52 9.54
CA THR A 146 -11.70 -5.14 9.53
C THR A 146 -12.86 -4.15 9.56
N LEU A 147 -12.65 -2.98 10.13
CA LEU A 147 -13.67 -1.93 10.21
C LEU A 147 -13.48 -0.94 9.07
N HIS A 148 -14.57 -0.64 8.38
CA HIS A 148 -14.64 0.34 7.30
C HIS A 148 -14.94 1.72 7.87
N ILE A 149 -14.18 2.72 7.43
CA ILE A 149 -14.19 4.07 7.99
C ILE A 149 -14.61 5.07 6.91
N PRO A 150 -15.70 5.82 7.09
CA PRO A 150 -16.03 6.96 6.24
C PRO A 150 -14.96 8.06 6.36
N PHE A 151 -14.67 8.78 5.27
CA PHE A 151 -13.64 9.83 5.23
C PHE A 151 -14.07 11.12 5.95
N THR A 152 -14.48 10.99 7.23
CA THR A 152 -14.79 12.09 8.14
C THR A 152 -13.54 12.88 8.52
N ASP A 153 -13.70 14.15 9.00
CA ASP A 153 -12.55 14.98 9.39
C ASP A 153 -11.65 14.31 10.43
N PRO A 154 -12.16 13.72 11.53
CA PRO A 154 -11.32 13.07 12.52
C PRO A 154 -10.49 11.92 11.94
N TYR A 155 -11.06 11.15 11.01
CA TYR A 155 -10.34 10.06 10.38
C TYR A 155 -9.29 10.56 9.37
N LEU A 156 -9.61 11.58 8.58
CA LEU A 156 -8.65 12.19 7.65
C LEU A 156 -7.49 12.85 8.39
N ASP A 157 -7.72 13.46 9.55
CA ASP A 157 -6.66 14.02 10.39
C ASP A 157 -5.73 12.92 10.91
N TYR A 158 -6.30 11.80 11.38
CA TYR A 158 -5.53 10.62 11.77
C TYR A 158 -4.72 10.06 10.59
N LEU A 159 -5.34 9.84 9.44
CA LEU A 159 -4.70 9.29 8.24
C LEU A 159 -3.52 10.17 7.79
N CYS A 160 -3.74 11.48 7.68
CA CYS A 160 -2.69 12.42 7.26
C CYS A 160 -1.54 12.51 8.25
N ARG A 161 -1.83 12.50 9.56
CA ARG A 161 -0.80 12.48 10.60
C ARG A 161 0.00 11.18 10.59
N SER A 162 -0.66 10.05 10.37
CA SER A 162 0.00 8.75 10.24
C SER A 162 0.94 8.71 9.05
N MET A 163 0.52 9.25 7.91
CA MET A 163 1.33 9.36 6.71
C MET A 163 2.55 10.26 6.91
N GLU A 164 2.34 11.46 7.48
CA GLU A 164 3.43 12.39 7.78
C GLU A 164 4.47 11.76 8.71
N ASP A 165 4.02 11.10 9.78
CA ASP A 165 4.88 10.42 10.74
C ASP A 165 5.71 9.30 10.09
N ALA A 166 5.06 8.43 9.30
CA ALA A 166 5.75 7.35 8.59
C ALA A 166 6.82 7.88 7.63
N ILE A 167 6.51 8.89 6.79
CA ILE A 167 7.46 9.49 5.85
C ILE A 167 8.67 10.08 6.59
N ARG A 168 8.42 10.82 7.69
CA ARG A 168 9.49 11.49 8.45
C ARG A 168 10.39 10.50 9.18
N ARG A 169 9.82 9.45 9.75
CA ARG A 169 10.58 8.49 10.57
C ARG A 169 11.37 7.50 9.74
N THR A 170 10.77 6.96 8.72
CA THR A 170 11.36 5.83 7.98
C THR A 170 12.13 6.26 6.75
N GLY A 171 11.82 7.44 6.17
CA GLY A 171 12.44 7.91 4.95
C GLY A 171 12.06 7.09 3.70
N LEU A 172 10.94 6.37 3.74
CA LEU A 172 10.44 5.56 2.61
C LEU A 172 10.31 6.39 1.33
N ASP A 173 10.46 5.78 0.15
CA ASP A 173 10.50 6.49 -1.13
C ASP A 173 9.12 6.76 -1.72
N GLY A 174 8.13 6.01 -1.34
CA GLY A 174 6.77 6.13 -1.82
C GLY A 174 5.74 5.66 -0.82
N TYR A 175 4.50 6.07 -1.04
CA TYR A 175 3.38 5.79 -0.16
C TYR A 175 2.22 5.24 -0.97
N MET A 176 1.93 3.95 -0.79
CA MET A 176 0.83 3.28 -1.47
C MET A 176 -0.46 3.48 -0.70
N VAL A 177 -1.44 4.11 -1.33
CA VAL A 177 -2.79 4.29 -0.83
C VAL A 177 -3.69 3.22 -1.44
N ASP A 178 -4.19 2.36 -0.59
CA ASP A 178 -5.12 1.30 -0.97
C ASP A 178 -6.47 1.49 -0.27
N TRP A 179 -7.51 0.82 -0.76
CA TRP A 179 -8.89 0.97 -0.29
C TRP A 179 -9.35 2.44 -0.26
N LEU A 180 -8.99 3.21 -1.28
CA LEU A 180 -9.49 4.57 -1.44
C LEU A 180 -10.93 4.54 -1.98
N TRP A 181 -11.82 3.99 -1.17
CA TRP A 181 -13.25 3.92 -1.45
C TRP A 181 -14.07 4.13 -0.18
N ASN A 182 -15.33 4.44 -0.34
CA ASN A 182 -16.26 4.57 0.78
C ASN A 182 -16.71 3.18 1.27
N PRO A 183 -17.27 3.10 2.49
CA PRO A 183 -17.80 1.86 3.04
C PRO A 183 -18.74 1.14 2.08
N ASN A 184 -18.57 -0.17 1.96
CA ASN A 184 -19.40 -1.02 1.11
C ASN A 184 -20.89 -0.82 1.40
N PRO A 185 -21.77 -0.69 0.38
CA PRO A 185 -23.22 -0.58 0.55
C PRO A 185 -23.83 -1.64 1.46
N GLU A 186 -23.28 -2.86 1.47
CA GLU A 186 -23.71 -3.93 2.38
C GLU A 186 -23.60 -3.57 3.86
N LEU A 187 -22.60 -2.77 4.26
CA LEU A 187 -22.43 -2.29 5.63
C LEU A 187 -23.49 -1.26 6.03
N ARG A 188 -24.08 -0.59 5.05
CA ARG A 188 -25.15 0.41 5.24
C ARG A 188 -26.55 -0.21 5.27
N LYS A 189 -26.71 -1.53 5.06
CA LYS A 189 -28.01 -2.23 5.13
C LYS A 189 -28.75 -2.00 6.44
N ASN A 190 -28.01 -1.90 7.55
CA ASN A 190 -28.57 -1.64 8.87
C ASN A 190 -28.69 -0.13 9.19
N GLY A 191 -28.58 0.71 8.17
CA GLY A 191 -28.63 2.15 8.27
C GLY A 191 -27.25 2.83 8.20
N TRP A 192 -27.28 4.09 7.81
CA TRP A 192 -26.10 4.95 7.77
C TRP A 192 -25.78 5.46 9.18
N ILE A 193 -24.52 5.47 9.57
CA ILE A 193 -24.07 6.11 10.82
C ILE A 193 -24.23 7.63 10.71
N ASP A 194 -24.50 8.30 11.82
CA ASP A 194 -24.82 9.75 11.82
C ASP A 194 -23.63 10.60 11.36
N ALA A 195 -22.41 10.16 11.64
CA ALA A 195 -21.21 10.84 11.16
C ALA A 195 -21.15 10.86 9.63
N GLU A 196 -21.54 9.77 8.96
CA GLU A 196 -21.53 9.70 7.50
C GLU A 196 -22.72 10.46 6.89
N LYS A 197 -23.92 10.44 7.51
CA LYS A 197 -25.05 11.29 7.09
C LYS A 197 -24.67 12.77 7.13
N LYS A 198 -23.97 13.19 8.18
CA LYS A 198 -23.45 14.55 8.29
C LYS A 198 -22.44 14.88 7.18
N LEU A 199 -21.49 13.97 6.93
CA LEU A 199 -20.51 14.11 5.85
C LEU A 199 -21.20 14.22 4.48
N PHE A 200 -22.19 13.37 4.19
CA PHE A 200 -23.01 13.45 2.99
C PHE A 200 -23.60 14.84 2.81
N SER A 201 -24.27 15.36 3.88
CA SER A 201 -24.92 16.67 3.83
C SER A 201 -23.90 17.81 3.61
N GLN A 202 -22.73 17.73 4.22
CA GLN A 202 -21.64 18.69 4.02
C GLN A 202 -21.10 18.69 2.58
N LEU A 203 -20.85 17.50 2.03
CA LEU A 203 -20.25 17.38 0.71
C LEU A 203 -21.20 17.72 -0.43
N LEU A 204 -22.50 17.43 -0.28
CA LEU A 204 -23.50 17.69 -1.30
C LEU A 204 -24.25 19.03 -1.09
N ALA A 205 -24.01 19.72 0.04
CA ALA A 205 -24.71 20.95 0.43
C ALA A 205 -26.25 20.78 0.45
N LYS A 206 -26.73 19.60 0.89
CA LYS A 206 -28.16 19.28 1.03
C LYS A 206 -28.39 18.29 2.19
N PRO A 207 -29.60 18.25 2.78
CA PRO A 207 -29.87 17.32 3.86
C PRO A 207 -29.78 15.86 3.38
N PHE A 208 -29.38 14.97 4.28
CA PHE A 208 -29.47 13.54 4.04
C PHE A 208 -30.95 13.14 3.88
N PRO A 209 -31.31 12.26 2.92
CA PRO A 209 -32.69 11.92 2.64
C PRO A 209 -33.44 11.36 3.84
N ALA A 210 -34.66 11.85 4.08
CA ALA A 210 -35.53 11.37 5.16
C ALA A 210 -35.92 9.89 4.99
N SER A 211 -35.90 9.37 3.75
CA SER A 211 -36.11 7.95 3.45
C SER A 211 -35.00 7.03 3.99
N GLY A 212 -33.88 7.62 4.44
CA GLY A 212 -32.71 6.84 4.90
C GLY A 212 -31.81 6.32 3.76
N THR A 213 -32.17 6.55 2.49
CA THR A 213 -31.45 6.05 1.31
C THR A 213 -31.28 7.16 0.27
N PRO A 214 -30.04 7.54 -0.07
CA PRO A 214 -29.75 8.44 -1.17
C PRO A 214 -30.17 7.87 -2.53
N SER A 215 -30.47 8.74 -3.50
CA SER A 215 -30.60 8.31 -4.89
C SER A 215 -29.26 7.79 -5.42
N PRO A 216 -29.25 6.93 -6.46
CA PRO A 216 -27.99 6.46 -7.06
C PRO A 216 -27.08 7.59 -7.54
N GLU A 217 -27.65 8.67 -8.08
CA GLU A 217 -26.92 9.86 -8.52
C GLU A 217 -26.26 10.57 -7.34
N ASP A 218 -26.99 10.79 -6.26
CA ASP A 218 -26.47 11.42 -5.06
C ASP A 218 -25.43 10.57 -4.34
N LEU A 219 -25.62 9.27 -4.33
CA LEU A 219 -24.64 8.33 -3.77
C LEU A 219 -23.32 8.43 -4.53
N LEU A 220 -23.37 8.34 -5.85
CA LEU A 220 -22.15 8.46 -6.68
C LEU A 220 -21.48 9.84 -6.51
N ALA A 221 -22.26 10.91 -6.49
CA ALA A 221 -21.72 12.26 -6.28
C ALA A 221 -21.05 12.41 -4.90
N TYR A 222 -21.66 11.84 -3.86
CA TYR A 222 -21.12 11.80 -2.50
C TYR A 222 -19.81 11.02 -2.45
N GLU A 223 -19.81 9.80 -2.98
CA GLU A 223 -18.65 8.91 -2.97
C GLU A 223 -17.46 9.52 -3.69
N ARG A 224 -17.67 10.10 -4.86
CA ARG A 224 -16.62 10.82 -5.60
C ARG A 224 -16.06 11.99 -4.81
N LYS A 225 -16.91 12.84 -4.24
CA LYS A 225 -16.44 13.99 -3.44
C LYS A 225 -15.69 13.56 -2.19
N ALA A 226 -16.12 12.48 -1.52
CA ALA A 226 -15.43 11.95 -0.35
C ALA A 226 -14.05 11.40 -0.70
N ILE A 227 -13.92 10.65 -1.81
CA ILE A 227 -12.67 10.13 -2.34
C ILE A 227 -11.74 11.28 -2.74
N GLU A 228 -12.21 12.25 -3.51
CA GLU A 228 -11.40 13.38 -3.96
C GLU A 228 -10.92 14.27 -2.80
N ARG A 229 -11.76 14.44 -1.77
CA ARG A 229 -11.40 15.13 -0.53
C ARG A 229 -10.29 14.36 0.22
N CYS A 230 -10.43 13.06 0.39
CA CYS A 230 -9.42 12.22 1.02
C CYS A 230 -8.08 12.32 0.27
N TRP A 231 -8.13 12.17 -1.04
CA TRP A 231 -6.95 12.28 -1.89
C TRP A 231 -6.26 13.65 -1.79
N THR A 232 -7.03 14.73 -1.85
CA THR A 232 -6.51 16.09 -1.71
C THR A 232 -5.73 16.25 -0.40
N ARG A 233 -6.30 15.77 0.73
CA ARG A 233 -5.64 15.80 2.03
C ARG A 233 -4.36 14.96 2.07
N ILE A 234 -4.35 13.79 1.45
CA ILE A 234 -3.18 12.91 1.33
C ILE A 234 -2.08 13.62 0.51
N ARG A 235 -2.41 14.16 -0.67
CA ARG A 235 -1.48 14.85 -1.54
C ARG A 235 -0.85 16.08 -0.85
N GLU A 236 -1.67 16.93 -0.24
CA GLU A 236 -1.19 18.09 0.51
C GLU A 236 -0.28 17.69 1.66
N THR A 237 -0.59 16.57 2.33
CA THR A 237 0.25 16.04 3.41
C THR A 237 1.60 15.58 2.87
N ARG A 238 1.63 14.84 1.75
CA ARG A 238 2.86 14.46 1.07
C ARG A 238 3.68 15.70 0.70
N ASP A 239 3.05 16.68 0.04
CA ASP A 239 3.74 17.85 -0.52
C ASP A 239 4.41 18.70 0.57
N ARG A 240 3.77 18.88 1.73
CA ARG A 240 4.37 19.60 2.87
C ARG A 240 5.39 18.77 3.65
N THR A 241 5.32 17.43 3.59
CA THR A 241 6.21 16.54 4.34
C THR A 241 7.47 16.23 3.57
N ARG A 242 7.30 15.70 2.36
CA ARG A 242 8.38 15.39 1.42
C ARG A 242 7.82 15.26 0.00
N ARG A 243 8.01 16.29 -0.81
CA ARG A 243 7.39 16.43 -2.12
C ARG A 243 7.79 15.36 -3.14
N ASP A 244 8.98 14.79 -3.00
CA ASP A 244 9.50 13.72 -3.86
C ASP A 244 9.07 12.32 -3.43
N CYS A 245 8.31 12.18 -2.34
CA CYS A 245 7.71 10.91 -1.96
C CYS A 245 6.64 10.50 -2.97
N ILE A 246 6.83 9.36 -3.61
CA ILE A 246 5.94 8.84 -4.65
C ILE A 246 4.56 8.54 -4.06
N LEU A 247 3.51 9.10 -4.65
CA LEU A 247 2.14 8.69 -4.36
C LEU A 247 1.73 7.57 -5.31
N TRP A 248 1.39 6.44 -4.72
CA TRP A 248 0.98 5.25 -5.44
C TRP A 248 -0.47 4.91 -5.08
N LEU A 249 -1.36 4.90 -6.07
CA LEU A 249 -2.77 4.52 -5.89
C LEU A 249 -2.96 3.06 -6.28
N SER A 250 -3.56 2.25 -5.40
CA SER A 250 -4.04 0.92 -5.72
C SER A 250 -5.54 0.96 -6.03
N VAL A 251 -5.96 0.32 -7.12
CA VAL A 251 -7.35 0.28 -7.57
C VAL A 251 -7.69 -1.10 -8.11
N SER A 252 -8.73 -1.71 -7.57
CA SER A 252 -9.22 -3.00 -8.05
C SER A 252 -9.92 -2.91 -9.42
N ASN A 253 -10.54 -1.77 -9.74
CA ASN A 253 -11.21 -1.51 -11.00
C ASN A 253 -11.07 -0.04 -11.43
N LEU A 254 -10.17 0.23 -12.37
CA LEU A 254 -9.95 1.57 -12.92
C LEU A 254 -11.17 2.18 -13.66
N THR A 255 -12.15 1.35 -14.02
CA THR A 255 -13.38 1.80 -14.68
C THR A 255 -14.55 2.00 -13.73
N ASP A 256 -14.34 1.77 -12.41
CA ASP A 256 -15.37 2.05 -11.42
C ASP A 256 -15.81 3.52 -11.50
N PRO A 257 -17.12 3.82 -11.53
CA PRO A 257 -17.63 5.19 -11.65
C PRO A 257 -17.14 6.16 -10.58
N THR A 258 -16.77 5.66 -9.39
CA THR A 258 -16.25 6.49 -8.29
C THR A 258 -14.80 6.93 -8.54
N ILE A 259 -14.03 6.15 -9.31
CA ILE A 259 -12.61 6.37 -9.59
C ILE A 259 -12.36 6.88 -11.01
N ALA A 260 -13.10 6.37 -12.01
CA ALA A 260 -12.90 6.75 -13.39
C ALA A 260 -12.98 8.27 -13.60
N GLY A 261 -11.90 8.88 -14.09
CA GLY A 261 -11.81 10.34 -14.29
C GLY A 261 -11.73 11.18 -13.00
N SER A 262 -11.52 10.58 -11.84
CA SER A 262 -11.35 11.29 -10.55
C SER A 262 -9.97 11.96 -10.43
N LEU A 263 -9.82 12.86 -9.45
CA LEU A 263 -8.53 13.49 -9.12
C LEU A 263 -7.45 12.47 -8.76
N PRO A 264 -7.69 11.46 -7.90
CA PRO A 264 -6.68 10.46 -7.56
C PRO A 264 -6.04 9.82 -8.79
N LEU A 265 -6.86 9.42 -9.76
CA LEU A 265 -6.36 8.75 -10.96
C LEU A 265 -5.57 9.68 -11.90
N ARG A 266 -5.89 10.98 -11.91
CA ARG A 266 -5.18 11.97 -12.74
C ARG A 266 -3.90 12.51 -12.12
N GLU A 267 -3.78 12.49 -10.79
CA GLU A 267 -2.72 13.17 -10.05
C GLU A 267 -1.71 12.24 -9.39
N THR A 268 -2.02 10.93 -9.30
CA THR A 268 -1.09 9.95 -8.71
C THR A 268 0.16 9.81 -9.57
N ASP A 269 1.31 9.57 -8.92
CA ASP A 269 2.55 9.29 -9.63
C ASP A 269 2.52 7.87 -10.22
N TRP A 270 2.03 6.90 -9.46
CA TRP A 270 1.87 5.51 -9.87
C TRP A 270 0.45 5.02 -9.59
N VAL A 271 -0.08 4.19 -10.48
CA VAL A 271 -1.34 3.49 -10.26
C VAL A 271 -1.16 1.99 -10.49
N LEU A 272 -1.62 1.21 -9.52
CA LEU A 272 -1.74 -0.24 -9.66
C LEU A 272 -3.13 -0.57 -10.19
N ASN A 273 -3.17 -1.31 -11.27
CA ASN A 273 -4.37 -1.99 -11.72
C ASN A 273 -4.36 -3.42 -11.15
N GLU A 274 -5.14 -3.67 -10.12
CA GLU A 274 -5.26 -4.99 -9.52
C GLU A 274 -6.13 -5.94 -10.33
N ALA A 275 -6.98 -5.40 -11.23
CA ALA A 275 -7.83 -6.22 -12.07
C ALA A 275 -6.99 -7.15 -12.95
N PRO A 276 -7.35 -8.43 -13.04
CA PRO A 276 -6.56 -9.42 -13.76
C PRO A 276 -6.60 -9.26 -15.28
N ASN A 277 -7.53 -8.48 -15.84
CA ASN A 277 -7.70 -8.38 -17.28
C ASN A 277 -6.72 -7.38 -17.92
N PRO A 278 -5.82 -7.82 -18.83
CA PRO A 278 -4.90 -6.94 -19.56
C PRO A 278 -5.57 -5.81 -20.33
N GLU A 279 -6.81 -5.95 -20.76
CA GLU A 279 -7.56 -4.87 -21.45
C GLU A 279 -7.78 -3.66 -20.53
N TYR A 280 -7.89 -3.87 -19.23
CA TYR A 280 -8.00 -2.77 -18.27
C TYR A 280 -6.73 -1.95 -18.16
N TYR A 281 -5.56 -2.51 -18.49
CA TYR A 281 -4.33 -1.75 -18.52
C TYR A 281 -4.41 -0.61 -19.55
N GLU A 282 -4.85 -0.89 -20.78
CA GLU A 282 -4.96 0.12 -21.84
C GLU A 282 -6.02 1.18 -21.51
N ARG A 283 -7.13 0.78 -20.91
CA ARG A 283 -8.15 1.72 -20.41
C ARG A 283 -7.60 2.58 -19.28
N GLY A 284 -6.95 1.97 -18.29
CA GLY A 284 -6.30 2.66 -17.18
C GLY A 284 -5.28 3.67 -17.67
N ARG A 285 -4.46 3.30 -18.66
CA ARG A 285 -3.46 4.19 -19.25
C ARG A 285 -4.09 5.43 -19.90
N LYS A 286 -5.25 5.28 -20.52
CA LYS A 286 -6.00 6.40 -21.13
C LYS A 286 -6.65 7.32 -20.11
N MET A 287 -7.03 6.80 -18.94
CA MET A 287 -7.72 7.54 -17.87
C MET A 287 -6.76 8.17 -16.86
N ALA A 288 -5.58 7.59 -16.70
CA ALA A 288 -4.55 8.09 -15.78
C ALA A 288 -3.93 9.40 -16.31
N GLY A 289 -3.32 10.16 -15.40
CA GLY A 289 -2.56 11.36 -15.75
C GLY A 289 -1.44 11.09 -16.76
N ALA A 290 -1.06 12.07 -17.53
CA ALA A 290 -0.03 11.92 -18.58
C ALA A 290 1.33 11.48 -18.00
N HIS A 291 1.65 11.89 -16.76
CA HIS A 291 2.86 11.54 -16.04
C HIS A 291 2.73 10.27 -15.18
N THR A 292 1.51 9.75 -15.01
CA THR A 292 1.23 8.59 -14.16
C THR A 292 1.79 7.30 -14.79
N ARG A 293 2.52 6.53 -14.02
CA ARG A 293 2.96 5.17 -14.42
C ARG A 293 1.90 4.15 -14.01
N VAL A 294 1.51 3.29 -14.93
CA VAL A 294 0.51 2.24 -14.72
C VAL A 294 1.24 0.92 -14.52
N LEU A 295 1.06 0.29 -13.38
CA LEU A 295 1.61 -1.03 -13.07
C LEU A 295 0.56 -2.10 -13.32
N GLN A 296 0.93 -3.16 -14.01
CA GLN A 296 0.08 -4.33 -14.21
C GLN A 296 0.36 -5.37 -13.13
N ASN A 297 -0.70 -5.77 -12.43
CA ASN A 297 -0.62 -6.89 -11.49
C ASN A 297 -0.54 -8.22 -12.22
N LEU A 298 0.41 -9.06 -11.84
CA LEU A 298 0.62 -10.39 -12.41
C LEU A 298 0.61 -11.51 -11.36
N VAL A 299 0.58 -11.18 -10.07
CA VAL A 299 0.56 -12.15 -8.96
C VAL A 299 -0.41 -11.66 -7.89
N GLY A 300 -1.10 -12.55 -7.21
CA GLY A 300 -2.14 -12.24 -6.22
C GLY A 300 -3.49 -11.92 -6.87
N TRP A 301 -4.57 -12.47 -6.37
CA TRP A 301 -5.96 -12.36 -6.84
C TRP A 301 -6.18 -12.56 -8.36
N VAL A 302 -5.12 -12.83 -9.12
CA VAL A 302 -5.16 -12.98 -10.58
C VAL A 302 -5.30 -14.45 -10.95
N GLN A 303 -6.16 -14.74 -11.93
CA GLN A 303 -6.39 -16.07 -12.43
C GLN A 303 -5.71 -16.33 -13.80
N HIS A 304 -5.08 -15.30 -14.39
CA HIS A 304 -4.42 -15.45 -15.67
C HIS A 304 -2.96 -15.90 -15.53
N ASP A 305 -2.44 -16.47 -16.61
CA ASP A 305 -1.07 -16.96 -16.69
C ASP A 305 -0.10 -15.82 -16.92
N ALA A 306 0.68 -15.45 -15.88
CA ALA A 306 1.71 -14.43 -15.97
C ALA A 306 2.78 -14.76 -17.04
N LYS A 307 3.14 -16.04 -17.22
CA LYS A 307 4.11 -16.46 -18.24
C LYS A 307 3.64 -16.09 -19.63
N HIS A 308 2.38 -16.35 -19.95
CA HIS A 308 1.81 -16.00 -21.25
C HIS A 308 1.84 -14.47 -21.47
N TYR A 309 1.47 -13.69 -20.47
CA TYR A 309 1.49 -12.23 -20.54
C TYR A 309 2.93 -11.67 -20.71
N LEU A 310 3.89 -12.20 -19.97
CA LEU A 310 5.27 -11.78 -20.02
C LEU A 310 6.02 -12.22 -21.30
N ALA A 311 5.55 -13.29 -21.96
CA ALA A 311 6.10 -13.76 -23.23
C ALA A 311 5.75 -12.84 -24.40
N ASP A 312 4.67 -12.02 -24.30
CA ASP A 312 4.27 -11.07 -25.35
C ASP A 312 5.30 -9.91 -25.42
N PRO A 313 5.97 -9.72 -26.58
CA PRO A 313 6.96 -8.64 -26.74
C PRO A 313 6.40 -7.23 -26.47
N ARG A 314 5.10 -7.02 -26.68
CA ARG A 314 4.44 -5.73 -26.41
C ARG A 314 4.46 -5.34 -24.94
N ASN A 315 4.56 -6.32 -24.07
CA ASN A 315 4.55 -6.13 -22.62
C ASN A 315 5.95 -5.96 -22.02
N ARG A 316 7.01 -6.21 -22.80
CA ARG A 316 8.39 -6.27 -22.29
C ARG A 316 8.84 -5.04 -21.50
N ASN A 317 8.38 -3.86 -21.88
CA ASN A 317 8.77 -2.59 -21.26
C ASN A 317 7.71 -2.01 -20.31
N ARG A 318 6.66 -2.76 -19.98
CA ARG A 318 5.64 -2.32 -19.03
C ARG A 318 6.13 -2.43 -17.60
N ASP A 319 5.51 -1.66 -16.72
CA ASP A 319 5.73 -1.72 -15.29
C ASP A 319 4.89 -2.85 -14.69
N PHE A 320 5.48 -3.65 -13.81
CA PHE A 320 4.84 -4.81 -13.23
C PHE A 320 4.84 -4.78 -11.72
N TYR A 321 3.82 -5.43 -11.19
CA TYR A 321 3.62 -5.67 -9.78
C TYR A 321 3.16 -7.10 -9.55
N GLY A 322 3.48 -7.63 -8.39
CA GLY A 322 2.91 -8.85 -7.86
C GLY A 322 2.86 -8.79 -6.36
N PHE A 323 1.96 -9.53 -5.76
CA PHE A 323 1.94 -9.72 -4.32
C PHE A 323 1.59 -11.16 -3.96
N ALA A 324 2.04 -11.60 -2.81
CA ALA A 324 1.72 -12.91 -2.28
C ALA A 324 1.59 -12.87 -0.76
N GLU A 325 0.72 -13.71 -0.24
CA GLU A 325 0.61 -13.96 1.18
C GLU A 325 1.91 -14.62 1.68
N PRO A 326 2.40 -14.20 2.85
CA PRO A 326 3.52 -14.90 3.48
C PRO A 326 3.10 -16.30 3.93
N ARG A 327 4.07 -17.20 3.96
CA ARG A 327 3.93 -18.54 4.57
C ARG A 327 4.34 -18.52 6.04
N ASP A 328 4.39 -19.67 6.68
CA ASP A 328 4.66 -19.82 8.13
C ASP A 328 5.89 -19.05 8.65
N ASN A 329 6.88 -18.82 7.80
CA ASN A 329 8.10 -18.07 8.10
C ASN A 329 8.08 -16.60 7.64
N SER A 330 6.93 -15.99 7.47
CA SER A 330 6.73 -14.62 6.96
C SER A 330 7.18 -14.35 5.51
N LEU A 331 7.64 -15.35 4.77
CA LEU A 331 8.13 -15.25 3.39
C LEU A 331 7.36 -16.22 2.47
N PRO A 332 7.30 -15.97 1.16
CA PRO A 332 6.96 -17.00 0.17
C PRO A 332 8.05 -18.09 0.11
N LEU A 333 7.99 -19.04 -0.84
CA LEU A 333 9.10 -19.97 -1.06
C LEU A 333 10.39 -19.22 -1.36
N PRO A 334 11.56 -19.80 -1.03
CA PRO A 334 12.84 -19.25 -1.48
C PRO A 334 12.87 -19.07 -3.02
N VAL A 335 13.39 -17.94 -3.49
CA VAL A 335 13.41 -17.65 -4.93
C VAL A 335 14.15 -18.73 -5.73
N ALA A 336 15.17 -19.35 -5.14
CA ALA A 336 15.87 -20.48 -5.75
C ALA A 336 14.94 -21.66 -6.07
N ASP A 337 13.89 -21.88 -5.27
CA ASP A 337 12.93 -22.96 -5.50
C ASP A 337 12.02 -22.66 -6.69
N TYR A 338 11.62 -21.38 -6.87
CA TYR A 338 10.89 -20.94 -8.06
C TYR A 338 11.73 -21.09 -9.34
N LEU A 339 13.04 -20.92 -9.27
CA LEU A 339 13.92 -21.02 -10.43
C LEU A 339 14.37 -22.47 -10.74
N ALA A 340 14.33 -23.37 -9.75
CA ALA A 340 14.79 -24.74 -9.85
C ALA A 340 13.85 -25.67 -10.65
N LYS A 341 12.63 -25.26 -10.92
CA LYS A 341 11.59 -26.04 -11.62
C LYS A 341 11.03 -25.25 -12.79
N PRO A 342 10.53 -25.88 -13.86
CA PRO A 342 9.74 -25.18 -14.89
C PRO A 342 8.54 -24.46 -14.26
N VAL A 343 8.10 -23.35 -14.88
CA VAL A 343 6.92 -22.61 -14.42
C VAL A 343 5.68 -23.52 -14.33
N GLU A 344 5.53 -24.43 -15.28
CA GLU A 344 4.43 -25.39 -15.39
C GLU A 344 4.41 -26.44 -14.27
N ALA A 345 5.53 -26.63 -13.57
CA ALA A 345 5.59 -27.56 -12.43
C ALA A 345 4.87 -27.03 -11.17
N PHE A 346 4.49 -25.76 -11.15
CA PHE A 346 3.67 -25.14 -10.11
C PHE A 346 2.18 -25.23 -10.56
N ASN A 347 1.58 -26.42 -10.46
CA ASN A 347 0.28 -26.73 -11.06
C ASN A 347 -0.86 -26.85 -10.04
N GLY A 348 -0.69 -26.30 -8.84
CA GLY A 348 -1.70 -26.38 -7.80
C GLY A 348 -3.05 -25.75 -8.18
N LYS A 349 -4.08 -26.19 -7.48
CA LYS A 349 -5.46 -25.73 -7.71
C LYS A 349 -5.91 -24.65 -6.74
N ASP A 350 -5.14 -24.42 -5.69
CA ASP A 350 -5.44 -23.35 -4.71
C ASP A 350 -4.75 -22.00 -5.07
N SER A 351 -5.15 -20.95 -4.39
CA SER A 351 -4.65 -19.59 -4.67
C SER A 351 -3.13 -19.46 -4.45
N ILE A 352 -2.56 -20.22 -3.51
CA ILE A 352 -1.11 -20.20 -3.25
C ILE A 352 -0.34 -20.80 -4.41
N ASP A 353 -0.78 -21.92 -4.94
CA ASP A 353 -0.10 -22.60 -6.04
C ASP A 353 -0.18 -21.83 -7.35
N VAL A 354 -1.30 -21.14 -7.62
CA VAL A 354 -1.42 -20.23 -8.76
C VAL A 354 -0.47 -19.05 -8.60
N ASN A 355 -0.33 -18.52 -7.39
CA ASN A 355 0.63 -17.46 -7.09
C ASN A 355 2.06 -17.95 -7.28
N ASP A 356 2.42 -19.14 -6.81
CA ASP A 356 3.75 -19.74 -7.00
C ASP A 356 4.13 -19.86 -8.48
N ARG A 357 3.20 -20.29 -9.32
CA ARG A 357 3.39 -20.33 -10.78
C ARG A 357 3.71 -18.95 -11.35
N ASN A 358 2.92 -17.96 -10.98
CA ASN A 358 3.09 -16.59 -11.46
C ASN A 358 4.36 -15.93 -10.88
N ILE A 359 4.72 -16.21 -9.62
CA ILE A 359 6.00 -15.76 -9.03
C ILE A 359 7.18 -16.37 -9.77
N ALA A 360 7.10 -17.67 -10.12
CA ALA A 360 8.17 -18.35 -10.87
C ALA A 360 8.41 -17.74 -12.26
N ALA A 361 7.33 -17.29 -12.93
CA ALA A 361 7.43 -16.56 -14.21
C ALA A 361 8.01 -15.16 -14.01
N LEU A 362 7.50 -14.43 -12.99
CA LEU A 362 7.93 -13.07 -12.68
C LEU A 362 9.40 -13.01 -12.27
N ALA A 363 9.88 -13.97 -11.45
CA ALA A 363 11.29 -14.09 -11.06
C ALA A 363 12.23 -14.19 -12.26
N ARG A 364 11.88 -15.01 -13.25
CA ARG A 364 12.66 -15.12 -14.48
C ARG A 364 12.67 -13.82 -15.26
N PHE A 365 11.51 -13.24 -15.46
CA PHE A 365 11.39 -11.99 -16.19
C PHE A 365 12.15 -10.84 -15.50
N TYR A 366 12.02 -10.68 -14.19
CA TYR A 366 12.70 -9.62 -13.43
C TYR A 366 14.22 -9.76 -13.50
N ARG A 367 14.72 -10.97 -13.54
CA ARG A 367 16.16 -11.29 -13.67
C ARG A 367 16.66 -11.28 -15.13
N GLY A 368 15.79 -10.97 -16.10
CA GLY A 368 16.16 -11.00 -17.52
C GLY A 368 16.49 -12.41 -18.07
N MET A 369 15.93 -13.44 -17.43
CA MET A 369 16.13 -14.84 -17.83
C MET A 369 15.03 -15.27 -18.82
N PRO A 370 15.32 -16.23 -19.71
CA PRO A 370 14.28 -16.90 -20.49
C PRO A 370 13.22 -17.53 -19.58
N LEU A 371 11.93 -17.39 -19.93
CA LEU A 371 10.81 -17.87 -19.11
C LEU A 371 10.82 -19.40 -18.90
N ASP A 372 11.45 -20.16 -19.82
CA ASP A 372 11.58 -21.62 -19.76
C ASP A 372 12.87 -22.10 -19.09
N ARG A 373 13.75 -21.17 -18.69
CA ARG A 373 15.05 -21.55 -18.10
C ARG A 373 14.85 -22.15 -16.71
N VAL A 374 15.46 -23.32 -16.50
CA VAL A 374 15.58 -23.97 -15.19
C VAL A 374 17.02 -23.82 -14.69
N VAL A 375 17.19 -23.37 -13.45
CA VAL A 375 18.48 -23.24 -12.78
C VAL A 375 18.67 -24.47 -11.88
N ARG A 376 19.61 -25.35 -12.23
CA ARG A 376 19.95 -26.49 -11.38
C ARG A 376 20.65 -25.98 -10.12
N ARG A 377 20.25 -26.47 -8.96
CA ARG A 377 21.00 -26.25 -7.72
C ARG A 377 22.35 -26.94 -7.87
N SER A 378 23.44 -26.20 -7.68
CA SER A 378 24.79 -26.75 -7.54
C SER A 378 24.93 -27.46 -6.21
#